data_7aab1271c53858f886530b266b6994cb
#
_entry.id   7aab1271c53858f886530b266b6994cb
#
_cell.length_a   1.000
_cell.length_b   1.000
_cell.length_c   1.000
_cell.angle_alpha   90.00
_cell.angle_beta   90.00
_cell.angle_gamma   90.00
#
_symmetry.space_group_name_H-M   'P 1'
#
loop_
_entity.id
_entity.type
_entity.pdbx_description
1 polymer ?
#
loop_
_entity_poly.entity_id
_entity_poly.type
_entity_poly.pdbx_seq_one_letter_code
_entity_poly.pdbx_strand_id
1 'polypeptide(L)'
;MLVSMDFVGGPVGGVDYPRTYQEFRAWFPDDASCAAYLARLRWPDGFRCPSCDHDRAWQTSTQHWKCVSCGRKTSVTAGTIFHRTRSPLSTWFAAIWLITSQKNGASAKNLHDMLGLGSYETAWAWLHKLRRAMVRPDRELLTDVVEVDESFIGGRATGKQGGSTSKAPVMIAVENVGTEVNRKLRLGRVRLGVADAPGSKQLVDFARTTVEPGSLIRTDGARMFRVLAFEGYKHEYLSGYSAPEPGHVTLPGPHRVASLLKRWNAGTHHYRVEREHLQYYLDEFTFRFNRRRSTARGMLFYRLLQQSVNTDPHPLQELISRRPEANVDNDINLEPIPSNTYSEF
;
A
#
# COMPACT_ATOMS: atom_id res chain seq x y z
N MET A 1 27.07 -25.78 1.29
CA MET A 1 27.17 -25.27 2.67
C MET A 1 26.48 -23.91 2.68
N LEU A 2 25.17 -23.88 2.94
CA LEU A 2 24.36 -22.64 2.99
C LEU A 2 24.44 -22.14 4.43
N VAL A 3 25.13 -21.03 4.62
CA VAL A 3 25.21 -20.33 5.90
C VAL A 3 23.85 -19.71 6.16
N SER A 4 23.16 -20.16 7.19
CA SER A 4 22.02 -19.47 7.78
C SER A 4 22.52 -18.12 8.30
N MET A 5 22.18 -17.06 7.60
CA MET A 5 22.45 -15.70 8.10
C MET A 5 21.27 -15.30 8.98
N ASP A 6 21.45 -15.39 10.27
CA ASP A 6 20.64 -14.69 11.26
C ASP A 6 20.81 -13.18 11.01
N PHE A 7 19.82 -12.56 10.37
CA PHE A 7 19.81 -11.13 10.09
C PHE A 7 19.54 -10.33 11.37
N VAL A 8 20.57 -10.03 12.12
CA VAL A 8 20.59 -9.04 13.22
C VAL A 8 20.64 -7.59 12.68
N GLY A 9 20.53 -7.40 11.38
CA GLY A 9 20.48 -6.09 10.73
C GLY A 9 19.55 -6.07 9.53
N GLY A 10 18.94 -4.90 9.23
CA GLY A 10 18.10 -4.72 8.03
C GLY A 10 18.87 -4.94 6.73
N PRO A 11 18.19 -5.07 5.57
CA PRO A 11 18.84 -5.32 4.28
C PRO A 11 19.81 -4.22 3.88
N VAL A 12 20.97 -4.64 3.32
CA VAL A 12 22.14 -3.80 3.03
C VAL A 12 22.21 -3.50 1.52
N GLY A 13 22.36 -2.21 1.17
CA GLY A 13 22.52 -1.79 -0.23
C GLY A 13 23.85 -2.26 -0.83
N GLY A 14 23.81 -2.79 -2.06
CA GLY A 14 24.97 -3.40 -2.73
C GLY A 14 25.19 -4.87 -2.35
N VAL A 15 24.44 -5.41 -1.37
CA VAL A 15 24.45 -6.81 -0.95
C VAL A 15 23.09 -7.46 -1.18
N ASP A 16 22.05 -6.86 -0.62
CA ASP A 16 20.69 -7.39 -0.72
C ASP A 16 19.89 -6.75 -1.85
N TYR A 17 20.21 -5.51 -2.20
CA TYR A 17 19.53 -4.78 -3.28
C TYR A 17 20.51 -3.82 -4.00
N PRO A 18 20.31 -3.55 -5.31
CA PRO A 18 21.10 -2.58 -6.06
C PRO A 18 20.81 -1.16 -5.58
N ARG A 19 21.86 -0.35 -5.41
CA ARG A 19 21.75 1.06 -4.97
C ARG A 19 21.44 2.00 -6.11
N THR A 20 21.98 1.68 -7.31
CA THR A 20 21.91 2.51 -8.51
C THR A 20 21.29 1.75 -9.68
N TYR A 21 20.89 2.49 -10.73
CA TYR A 21 20.41 1.88 -11.98
C TYR A 21 21.48 1.05 -12.68
N GLN A 22 22.73 1.43 -12.58
CA GLN A 22 23.85 0.67 -13.15
C GLN A 22 24.03 -0.67 -12.43
N GLU A 23 24.02 -0.67 -11.09
CA GLU A 23 24.01 -1.89 -10.30
C GLU A 23 22.79 -2.75 -10.62
N PHE A 24 21.60 -2.15 -10.74
CA PHE A 24 20.38 -2.86 -11.14
C PHE A 24 20.55 -3.60 -12.46
N ARG A 25 21.06 -2.95 -13.49
CA ARG A 25 21.33 -3.58 -14.77
C ARG A 25 22.38 -4.69 -14.71
N ALA A 26 23.40 -4.49 -13.90
CA ALA A 26 24.46 -5.50 -13.71
C ALA A 26 23.94 -6.75 -12.96
N TRP A 27 23.02 -6.57 -12.03
CA TRP A 27 22.46 -7.68 -11.24
C TRP A 27 21.38 -8.47 -12.00
N PHE A 28 20.66 -7.81 -12.90
CA PHE A 28 19.51 -8.37 -13.60
C PHE A 28 19.65 -8.27 -15.13
N PRO A 29 20.72 -8.87 -15.70
CA PRO A 29 20.94 -8.83 -17.14
C PRO A 29 19.94 -9.69 -17.93
N ASP A 30 19.33 -10.72 -17.29
CA ASP A 30 18.48 -11.71 -17.89
C ASP A 30 17.40 -12.25 -16.93
N ASP A 31 16.50 -13.07 -17.45
CA ASP A 31 15.41 -13.67 -16.69
C ASP A 31 15.90 -14.71 -15.66
N ALA A 32 17.02 -15.36 -15.91
CA ALA A 32 17.59 -16.35 -14.98
C ALA A 32 18.05 -15.69 -13.69
N SER A 33 18.75 -14.56 -13.81
CA SER A 33 19.18 -13.72 -12.68
C SER A 33 17.98 -13.18 -11.87
N CYS A 34 16.94 -12.74 -12.58
CA CYS A 34 15.71 -12.30 -11.96
C CYS A 34 14.99 -13.43 -11.20
N ALA A 35 14.89 -14.63 -11.81
CA ALA A 35 14.27 -15.80 -11.20
C ALA A 35 15.02 -16.28 -9.95
N ALA A 36 16.35 -16.28 -10.01
CA ALA A 36 17.19 -16.63 -8.86
C ALA A 36 16.99 -15.64 -7.70
N TYR A 37 16.91 -14.35 -8.01
CA TYR A 37 16.65 -13.32 -7.01
C TYR A 37 15.25 -13.43 -6.38
N LEU A 38 14.22 -13.66 -7.22
CA LEU A 38 12.85 -13.91 -6.71
C LEU A 38 12.76 -15.16 -5.84
N ALA A 39 13.47 -16.25 -6.19
CA ALA A 39 13.50 -17.46 -5.38
C ALA A 39 14.07 -17.18 -3.98
N ARG A 40 15.12 -16.40 -3.88
CA ARG A 40 15.72 -15.98 -2.61
C ARG A 40 14.76 -15.14 -1.74
N LEU A 41 13.97 -14.25 -2.38
CA LEU A 41 12.96 -13.45 -1.67
C LEU A 41 11.74 -14.26 -1.25
N ARG A 42 11.34 -15.23 -2.08
CA ARG A 42 10.18 -16.06 -1.84
C ARG A 42 10.41 -17.12 -0.77
N TRP A 43 11.61 -17.68 -0.75
CA TRP A 43 12.03 -18.75 0.15
C TRP A 43 13.32 -18.36 0.88
N PRO A 44 13.26 -17.39 1.80
CA PRO A 44 14.45 -16.91 2.51
C PRO A 44 15.13 -18.02 3.33
N ASP A 45 14.34 -18.95 3.89
CA ASP A 45 14.80 -20.08 4.69
C ASP A 45 14.90 -21.39 3.88
N GLY A 46 14.93 -21.30 2.55
CA GLY A 46 14.91 -22.44 1.65
C GLY A 46 13.52 -22.75 1.11
N PHE A 47 13.49 -23.62 0.08
CA PHE A 47 12.26 -23.98 -0.61
C PHE A 47 11.22 -24.59 0.34
N ARG A 48 9.94 -24.17 0.17
CA ARG A 48 8.78 -24.81 0.79
C ARG A 48 7.77 -25.16 -0.28
N CYS A 49 7.34 -26.42 -0.30
CA CYS A 49 6.39 -26.91 -1.28
C CYS A 49 4.99 -26.38 -0.97
N PRO A 50 4.33 -25.66 -1.90
CA PRO A 50 3.00 -25.10 -1.65
C PRO A 50 1.88 -26.17 -1.59
N SER A 51 2.21 -27.44 -1.78
CA SER A 51 1.24 -28.55 -1.76
C SER A 51 1.36 -29.45 -0.54
N CYS A 52 2.58 -29.72 -0.05
CA CYS A 52 2.83 -30.66 1.05
C CYS A 52 3.81 -30.12 2.10
N ASP A 53 4.18 -28.85 2.01
CA ASP A 53 5.09 -28.13 2.90
C ASP A 53 6.50 -28.74 3.06
N HIS A 54 6.86 -29.74 2.22
CA HIS A 54 8.19 -30.33 2.24
C HIS A 54 9.27 -29.32 1.85
N ASP A 55 10.43 -29.39 2.50
CA ASP A 55 11.50 -28.39 2.42
C ASP A 55 12.57 -28.67 1.34
N ARG A 56 12.52 -29.84 0.66
CA ARG A 56 13.50 -30.22 -0.36
C ARG A 56 12.91 -30.25 -1.76
N ALA A 57 13.63 -29.64 -2.70
CA ALA A 57 13.33 -29.70 -4.12
C ALA A 57 14.62 -29.64 -4.93
N TRP A 58 14.58 -30.08 -6.18
CA TRP A 58 15.61 -29.81 -7.17
C TRP A 58 15.07 -28.91 -8.27
N GLN A 59 15.93 -28.07 -8.81
CA GLN A 59 15.59 -27.23 -9.94
C GLN A 59 15.69 -28.02 -11.25
N THR A 60 14.63 -27.98 -12.05
CA THR A 60 14.61 -28.63 -13.37
C THR A 60 15.29 -27.73 -14.41
N SER A 61 15.61 -28.28 -15.59
CA SER A 61 16.16 -27.51 -16.72
C SER A 61 15.24 -26.36 -17.18
N THR A 62 13.93 -26.45 -16.89
CA THR A 62 12.93 -25.39 -17.16
C THR A 62 12.75 -24.42 -15.99
N GLN A 63 13.72 -24.36 -15.08
CA GLN A 63 13.72 -23.47 -13.91
C GLN A 63 12.53 -23.65 -12.95
N HIS A 64 11.87 -24.81 -12.96
CA HIS A 64 10.86 -25.15 -11.97
C HIS A 64 11.49 -25.90 -10.80
N TRP A 65 10.95 -25.68 -9.62
CA TRP A 65 11.29 -26.41 -8.41
C TRP A 65 10.42 -27.65 -8.29
N LYS A 66 11.01 -28.85 -8.37
CA LYS A 66 10.28 -30.12 -8.23
C LYS A 66 10.45 -30.65 -6.83
N CYS A 67 9.36 -30.74 -6.08
CA CYS A 67 9.35 -31.26 -4.72
C CYS A 67 9.79 -32.72 -4.68
N VAL A 68 10.69 -33.08 -3.74
CA VAL A 68 11.20 -34.42 -3.58
C VAL A 68 10.10 -35.39 -3.08
N SER A 69 9.19 -34.88 -2.22
CA SER A 69 8.14 -35.70 -1.60
C SER A 69 6.95 -35.96 -2.53
N CYS A 70 6.28 -34.88 -3.02
CA CYS A 70 5.04 -35.02 -3.79
C CYS A 70 5.22 -34.88 -5.31
N GLY A 71 6.44 -34.64 -5.81
CA GLY A 71 6.72 -34.47 -7.24
C GLY A 71 6.17 -33.23 -7.89
N ARG A 72 5.46 -32.36 -7.15
CA ARG A 72 4.89 -31.11 -7.70
C ARG A 72 5.97 -30.20 -8.23
N LYS A 73 5.75 -29.68 -9.46
CA LYS A 73 6.59 -28.66 -10.05
C LYS A 73 6.01 -27.29 -9.74
N THR A 74 6.85 -26.41 -9.22
CA THR A 74 6.45 -25.03 -8.83
C THR A 74 7.39 -24.03 -9.52
N SER A 75 6.87 -23.07 -10.26
CA SER A 75 7.67 -21.94 -10.73
C SER A 75 7.83 -20.89 -9.63
N VAL A 76 8.88 -20.10 -9.70
CA VAL A 76 9.10 -19.00 -8.74
C VAL A 76 7.97 -17.97 -8.76
N THR A 77 7.22 -17.87 -9.86
CA THR A 77 6.10 -16.94 -10.06
C THR A 77 4.74 -17.50 -9.66
N ALA A 78 4.61 -18.83 -9.48
CA ALA A 78 3.31 -19.46 -9.19
C ALA A 78 2.75 -19.00 -7.83
N GLY A 79 1.50 -18.53 -7.80
CA GLY A 79 0.86 -18.04 -6.57
C GLY A 79 1.33 -16.66 -6.11
N THR A 80 1.96 -15.87 -6.97
CA THR A 80 2.39 -14.49 -6.70
C THR A 80 1.70 -13.53 -7.68
N ILE A 81 1.93 -12.23 -7.57
CA ILE A 81 1.41 -11.28 -8.58
C ILE A 81 1.92 -11.56 -10.00
N PHE A 82 3.03 -12.29 -10.13
CA PHE A 82 3.62 -12.71 -11.42
C PHE A 82 3.01 -14.00 -11.96
N HIS A 83 2.00 -14.56 -11.29
CA HIS A 83 1.38 -15.82 -11.68
C HIS A 83 0.93 -15.82 -13.15
N ARG A 84 1.31 -16.88 -13.89
CA ARG A 84 1.01 -17.04 -15.33
C ARG A 84 1.47 -15.86 -16.21
N THR A 85 2.49 -15.11 -15.81
CA THR A 85 3.06 -14.09 -16.68
C THR A 85 3.66 -14.74 -17.93
N ARG A 86 3.43 -14.12 -19.09
CA ARG A 86 4.08 -14.46 -20.37
C ARG A 86 5.22 -13.50 -20.69
N SER A 87 5.28 -12.38 -19.99
CA SER A 87 6.33 -11.38 -20.17
C SER A 87 7.59 -11.78 -19.41
N PRO A 88 8.78 -11.43 -19.90
CA PRO A 88 10.04 -11.68 -19.23
C PRO A 88 10.08 -11.10 -17.81
N LEU A 89 10.72 -11.80 -16.89
CA LEU A 89 10.92 -11.30 -15.52
C LEU A 89 11.80 -10.05 -15.49
N SER A 90 12.76 -9.93 -16.36
CA SER A 90 13.60 -8.75 -16.54
C SER A 90 12.78 -7.49 -16.85
N THR A 91 11.72 -7.63 -17.66
CA THR A 91 10.77 -6.53 -17.93
C THR A 91 9.95 -6.16 -16.69
N TRP A 92 9.51 -7.15 -15.89
CA TRP A 92 8.85 -6.90 -14.61
C TRP A 92 9.77 -6.17 -13.62
N PHE A 93 11.03 -6.59 -13.53
CA PHE A 93 12.01 -5.96 -12.67
C PHE A 93 12.27 -4.50 -13.08
N ALA A 94 12.37 -4.25 -14.38
CA ALA A 94 12.47 -2.90 -14.92
C ALA A 94 11.24 -2.05 -14.56
N ALA A 95 10.02 -2.61 -14.67
CA ALA A 95 8.78 -1.92 -14.27
C ALA A 95 8.81 -1.55 -12.77
N ILE A 96 9.19 -2.50 -11.92
CA ILE A 96 9.29 -2.27 -10.47
C ILE A 96 10.37 -1.23 -10.15
N TRP A 97 11.51 -1.28 -10.83
CA TRP A 97 12.55 -0.25 -10.67
C TRP A 97 12.04 1.13 -11.07
N LEU A 98 11.38 1.26 -12.21
CA LEU A 98 10.83 2.53 -12.67
C LEU A 98 9.81 3.10 -11.69
N ILE A 99 8.83 2.30 -11.27
CA ILE A 99 7.79 2.78 -10.35
C ILE A 99 8.35 3.16 -8.97
N THR A 100 9.42 2.55 -8.50
CA THR A 100 9.98 2.81 -7.17
C THR A 100 11.06 3.90 -7.16
N SER A 101 11.82 4.04 -8.24
CA SER A 101 12.94 5.00 -8.33
C SER A 101 12.49 6.41 -8.69
N GLN A 102 11.42 6.56 -9.48
CA GLN A 102 10.91 7.88 -9.88
C GLN A 102 10.17 8.57 -8.74
N LYS A 103 10.40 9.88 -8.58
CA LYS A 103 9.79 10.69 -7.51
C LYS A 103 8.25 10.67 -7.56
N ASN A 104 7.68 10.75 -8.76
CA ASN A 104 6.24 10.84 -8.97
C ASN A 104 5.57 9.51 -9.36
N GLY A 105 6.33 8.39 -9.37
CA GLY A 105 5.84 7.12 -9.89
C GLY A 105 5.83 7.05 -11.41
N ALA A 106 5.10 6.08 -11.94
CA ALA A 106 4.93 5.88 -13.37
C ALA A 106 3.45 5.87 -13.75
N SER A 107 3.09 6.50 -14.86
CA SER A 107 1.80 6.30 -15.50
C SER A 107 1.83 5.04 -16.38
N ALA A 108 0.66 4.48 -16.71
CA ALA A 108 0.58 3.32 -17.59
C ALA A 108 1.14 3.63 -18.99
N LYS A 109 0.90 4.84 -19.50
CA LYS A 109 1.47 5.30 -20.78
C LYS A 109 2.99 5.35 -20.74
N ASN A 110 3.57 5.93 -19.68
CA ASN A 110 5.02 5.97 -19.50
C ASN A 110 5.63 4.56 -19.41
N LEU A 111 5.01 3.66 -18.65
CA LEU A 111 5.49 2.30 -18.51
C LEU A 111 5.41 1.52 -19.84
N HIS A 112 4.30 1.66 -20.57
CA HIS A 112 4.10 1.07 -21.89
C HIS A 112 5.21 1.49 -22.87
N ASP A 113 5.44 2.80 -22.99
CA ASP A 113 6.39 3.35 -23.95
C ASP A 113 7.85 3.03 -23.59
N MET A 114 8.21 3.13 -22.31
CA MET A 114 9.59 2.87 -21.88
C MET A 114 10.00 1.39 -21.95
N LEU A 115 9.06 0.48 -21.73
CA LEU A 115 9.36 -0.96 -21.70
C LEU A 115 8.94 -1.69 -22.97
N GLY A 116 8.33 -1.00 -23.96
CA GLY A 116 7.85 -1.61 -25.19
C GLY A 116 6.82 -2.70 -24.95
N LEU A 117 5.90 -2.49 -23.99
CA LEU A 117 4.85 -3.47 -23.68
C LEU A 117 3.86 -3.54 -24.83
N GLY A 118 3.34 -4.74 -25.10
CA GLY A 118 2.46 -4.99 -26.26
C GLY A 118 1.13 -4.23 -26.24
N SER A 119 0.66 -3.75 -25.08
CA SER A 119 -0.55 -2.93 -24.98
C SER A 119 -0.53 -2.02 -23.76
N TYR A 120 -1.32 -0.95 -23.84
CA TYR A 120 -1.57 -0.05 -22.70
C TYR A 120 -2.25 -0.78 -21.53
N GLU A 121 -3.19 -1.69 -21.83
CA GLU A 121 -3.90 -2.48 -20.81
C GLU A 121 -2.94 -3.37 -20.02
N THR A 122 -1.91 -3.92 -20.66
CA THR A 122 -0.86 -4.68 -19.98
C THR A 122 -0.12 -3.81 -18.96
N ALA A 123 0.30 -2.61 -19.36
CA ALA A 123 0.98 -1.66 -18.49
C ALA A 123 0.08 -1.22 -17.32
N TRP A 124 -1.20 -0.94 -17.61
CA TRP A 124 -2.20 -0.57 -16.64
C TRP A 124 -2.44 -1.69 -15.61
N ALA A 125 -2.64 -2.93 -16.08
CA ALA A 125 -2.83 -4.09 -15.22
C ALA A 125 -1.59 -4.35 -14.31
N TRP A 126 -0.39 -4.20 -14.86
CA TRP A 126 0.85 -4.36 -14.08
C TRP A 126 0.95 -3.34 -12.97
N LEU A 127 0.64 -2.07 -13.24
CA LEU A 127 0.63 -1.04 -12.22
C LEU A 127 -0.37 -1.35 -11.11
N HIS A 128 -1.57 -1.84 -11.42
CA HIS A 128 -2.57 -2.21 -10.42
C HIS A 128 -2.13 -3.42 -9.58
N LYS A 129 -1.54 -4.44 -10.20
CA LYS A 129 -0.93 -5.57 -9.47
C LYS A 129 0.17 -5.12 -8.52
N LEU A 130 1.06 -4.23 -8.99
CA LEU A 130 2.12 -3.68 -8.16
C LEU A 130 1.58 -2.80 -7.01
N ARG A 131 0.54 -2.00 -7.27
CA ARG A 131 -0.14 -1.19 -6.24
C ARG A 131 -0.74 -2.06 -5.14
N ARG A 132 -1.38 -3.18 -5.49
CA ARG A 132 -1.86 -4.15 -4.51
C ARG A 132 -0.71 -4.69 -3.65
N ALA A 133 0.42 -5.02 -4.25
CA ALA A 133 1.60 -5.47 -3.52
C ALA A 133 2.27 -4.38 -2.65
N MET A 134 1.90 -3.11 -2.80
CA MET A 134 2.41 -2.03 -1.94
C MET A 134 1.79 -2.00 -0.54
N VAL A 135 0.73 -2.78 -0.32
CA VAL A 135 0.05 -2.90 0.97
C VAL A 135 0.41 -4.23 1.62
N ARG A 136 1.03 -4.17 2.81
CA ARG A 136 1.26 -5.37 3.61
C ARG A 136 0.00 -5.69 4.43
N PRO A 137 -0.40 -6.97 4.52
CA PRO A 137 -1.54 -7.37 5.36
C PRO A 137 -1.31 -7.03 6.84
N ASP A 138 -0.11 -7.28 7.33
CA ASP A 138 0.36 -7.12 8.71
C ASP A 138 0.97 -5.74 9.02
N ARG A 139 0.57 -4.70 8.28
CA ARG A 139 1.11 -3.35 8.49
C ARG A 139 0.73 -2.83 9.88
N GLU A 140 1.71 -2.29 10.58
CA GLU A 140 1.54 -1.68 11.90
C GLU A 140 0.47 -0.58 11.87
N LEU A 141 -0.37 -0.53 12.87
CA LEU A 141 -1.35 0.54 13.06
C LEU A 141 -0.65 1.89 13.34
N LEU A 142 -1.36 2.98 13.12
CA LEU A 142 -0.91 4.31 13.51
C LEU A 142 -1.07 4.49 15.02
N THR A 143 -0.10 5.10 15.67
CA THR A 143 -0.03 5.21 17.13
C THR A 143 0.05 6.65 17.62
N ASP A 144 -0.02 6.83 18.92
CA ASP A 144 0.15 8.09 19.63
C ASP A 144 -0.93 9.13 19.27
N VAL A 145 -0.56 10.18 18.56
CA VAL A 145 -1.46 11.25 18.11
C VAL A 145 -1.72 11.09 16.63
N VAL A 146 -2.98 10.83 16.27
CA VAL A 146 -3.40 10.64 14.88
C VAL A 146 -4.43 11.69 14.51
N GLU A 147 -4.12 12.51 13.51
CA GLU A 147 -5.07 13.46 12.93
C GLU A 147 -5.89 12.73 11.86
N VAL A 148 -7.23 12.82 11.94
CA VAL A 148 -8.15 12.18 10.99
C VAL A 148 -9.10 13.20 10.40
N ASP A 149 -9.24 13.19 9.08
CA ASP A 149 -10.13 14.06 8.32
C ASP A 149 -10.56 13.39 7.03
N GLU A 150 -11.57 13.94 6.35
CA GLU A 150 -11.98 13.49 5.03
C GLU A 150 -11.58 14.49 3.94
N SER A 151 -11.38 13.99 2.74
CA SER A 151 -11.17 14.83 1.56
C SER A 151 -11.82 14.20 0.34
N PHE A 152 -12.28 15.03 -0.59
CA PHE A 152 -12.88 14.58 -1.84
C PHE A 152 -11.84 14.56 -2.95
N ILE A 153 -11.63 13.38 -3.54
CA ILE A 153 -10.66 13.12 -4.60
C ILE A 153 -11.40 12.63 -5.85
N GLY A 154 -10.98 13.11 -7.03
CA GLY A 154 -11.56 12.69 -8.30
C GLY A 154 -11.42 13.75 -9.38
N GLY A 155 -12.00 13.47 -10.56
CA GLY A 155 -11.90 14.31 -11.75
C GLY A 155 -12.54 15.69 -11.62
N ARG A 156 -12.39 16.51 -12.66
CA ARG A 156 -13.04 17.82 -12.74
C ARG A 156 -14.56 17.64 -12.80
N ALA A 157 -15.26 17.99 -11.73
CA ALA A 157 -16.70 18.21 -11.81
C ALA A 157 -16.93 19.60 -12.35
N THR A 158 -17.56 19.71 -13.51
CA THR A 158 -18.02 20.98 -14.06
C THR A 158 -19.31 21.40 -13.32
N GLY A 159 -19.27 22.48 -12.57
CA GLY A 159 -20.41 23.32 -12.36
C GLY A 159 -21.25 23.17 -11.10
N LYS A 160 -20.92 22.41 -10.05
CA LYS A 160 -21.64 22.46 -8.76
C LYS A 160 -20.73 22.37 -7.55
N GLN A 161 -20.76 23.40 -6.69
CA GLN A 161 -20.28 23.33 -5.31
C GLN A 161 -21.36 22.60 -4.46
N GLY A 162 -20.92 21.56 -3.72
CA GLY A 162 -21.76 20.88 -2.72
C GLY A 162 -22.31 19.53 -3.17
N GLY A 163 -22.15 18.53 -2.37
CA GLY A 163 -22.94 17.27 -2.18
C GLY A 163 -23.14 16.30 -3.35
N SER A 164 -23.10 16.72 -4.58
CA SER A 164 -23.30 15.90 -5.79
C SER A 164 -22.11 16.01 -6.74
N THR A 165 -20.91 15.74 -6.24
CA THR A 165 -19.73 15.73 -7.09
C THR A 165 -19.36 14.27 -7.41
N SER A 166 -18.87 14.02 -8.63
CA SER A 166 -18.29 12.74 -9.06
C SER A 166 -17.01 12.37 -8.28
N LYS A 167 -16.70 13.11 -7.22
CA LYS A 167 -15.52 12.91 -6.37
C LYS A 167 -15.81 11.88 -5.29
N ALA A 168 -14.88 10.95 -5.09
CA ALA A 168 -14.96 9.98 -4.03
C ALA A 168 -14.49 10.58 -2.69
N PRO A 169 -15.21 10.35 -1.59
CA PRO A 169 -14.71 10.67 -0.26
C PRO A 169 -13.54 9.76 0.08
N VAL A 170 -12.47 10.33 0.62
CA VAL A 170 -11.25 9.64 1.06
C VAL A 170 -10.98 10.02 2.50
N MET A 171 -10.93 9.01 3.36
CA MET A 171 -10.50 9.15 4.74
C MET A 171 -8.99 9.26 4.80
N ILE A 172 -8.48 10.17 5.58
CA ILE A 172 -7.05 10.48 5.73
C ILE A 172 -6.69 10.41 7.20
N ALA A 173 -5.86 9.45 7.59
CA ALA A 173 -5.28 9.38 8.92
C ALA A 173 -3.78 9.63 8.85
N VAL A 174 -3.27 10.51 9.71
CA VAL A 174 -1.87 10.96 9.71
C VAL A 174 -1.32 10.94 11.13
N GLU A 175 -0.24 10.20 11.36
CA GLU A 175 0.51 10.31 12.62
C GLU A 175 1.16 11.68 12.73
N ASN A 176 0.97 12.33 13.86
CA ASN A 176 1.70 13.54 14.22
C ASN A 176 2.82 13.16 15.18
N VAL A 177 4.05 13.12 14.68
CA VAL A 177 5.26 12.80 15.48
C VAL A 177 5.99 14.05 15.99
N GLY A 178 5.31 15.19 16.05
CA GLY A 178 5.80 16.41 16.68
C GLY A 178 5.81 16.27 18.20
N THR A 179 6.87 16.72 18.85
CA THR A 179 6.86 16.85 20.33
C THR A 179 6.06 18.09 20.73
N GLU A 180 5.41 18.06 21.90
CA GLU A 180 4.68 19.21 22.47
C GLU A 180 5.54 20.48 22.59
N VAL A 181 6.84 20.32 22.77
CA VAL A 181 7.83 21.39 22.90
C VAL A 181 8.13 22.09 21.57
N ASN A 182 8.05 21.36 20.46
CA ASN A 182 8.29 21.91 19.11
C ASN A 182 7.00 21.75 18.27
N ARG A 183 6.12 22.76 18.30
CA ARG A 183 4.88 22.84 17.54
C ARG A 183 5.05 22.77 16.00
N LYS A 184 6.24 22.42 15.51
CA LYS A 184 6.43 22.16 14.10
C LYS A 184 5.81 20.81 13.77
N LEU A 185 4.69 20.85 13.05
CA LEU A 185 4.04 19.67 12.48
C LEU A 185 5.07 18.76 11.82
N ARG A 186 5.20 17.56 12.34
CA ARG A 186 6.08 16.54 11.80
C ARG A 186 5.27 15.31 11.42
N LEU A 187 4.90 15.24 10.14
CA LEU A 187 4.11 14.13 9.61
C LEU A 187 4.87 12.81 9.73
N GLY A 188 4.26 11.85 10.41
CA GLY A 188 4.66 10.46 10.49
C GLY A 188 4.16 9.64 9.32
N ARG A 189 3.61 8.47 9.62
CA ARG A 189 2.97 7.57 8.66
C ARG A 189 1.55 8.09 8.33
N VAL A 190 1.06 7.67 7.16
CA VAL A 190 -0.31 7.96 6.74
C VAL A 190 -1.04 6.69 6.37
N ARG A 191 -2.37 6.72 6.49
CA ARG A 191 -3.30 5.74 5.93
C ARG A 191 -4.39 6.47 5.17
N LEU A 192 -4.76 5.92 4.03
CA LEU A 192 -5.78 6.47 3.16
C LEU A 192 -6.78 5.37 2.80
N GLY A 193 -8.06 5.67 2.86
CA GLY A 193 -9.13 4.74 2.50
C GLY A 193 -10.24 5.42 1.73
N VAL A 194 -10.74 4.79 0.67
CA VAL A 194 -11.93 5.26 -0.05
C VAL A 194 -13.16 4.93 0.77
N ALA A 195 -14.04 5.91 0.97
CA ALA A 195 -15.35 5.70 1.57
C ALA A 195 -16.45 5.70 0.49
N ASP A 196 -17.53 4.93 0.71
CA ASP A 196 -18.68 4.93 -0.21
C ASP A 196 -19.49 6.21 -0.09
N ALA A 197 -19.69 6.64 1.14
CA ALA A 197 -20.28 7.92 1.51
C ALA A 197 -19.67 8.39 2.83
N PRO A 198 -19.66 9.69 3.10
CA PRO A 198 -19.32 10.18 4.44
C PRO A 198 -20.29 9.55 5.47
N GLY A 199 -19.73 8.92 6.51
CA GLY A 199 -20.58 8.30 7.53
C GLY A 199 -19.79 7.65 8.67
N SER A 200 -20.44 7.61 9.83
CA SER A 200 -19.80 7.14 11.08
C SER A 200 -19.36 5.67 11.00
N LYS A 201 -20.13 4.79 10.36
CA LYS A 201 -19.74 3.37 10.25
C LYS A 201 -18.43 3.19 9.48
N GLN A 202 -18.31 3.78 8.32
CA GLN A 202 -17.09 3.66 7.50
C GLN A 202 -15.89 4.31 8.17
N LEU A 203 -16.12 5.39 8.93
CA LEU A 203 -15.09 6.01 9.74
C LEU A 203 -14.60 5.06 10.85
N VAL A 204 -15.52 4.39 11.55
CA VAL A 204 -15.17 3.42 12.60
C VAL A 204 -14.38 2.26 12.02
N ASP A 205 -14.86 1.68 10.92
CA ASP A 205 -14.16 0.58 10.22
C ASP A 205 -12.76 1.01 9.77
N PHE A 206 -12.65 2.21 9.22
CA PHE A 206 -11.35 2.78 8.84
C PHE A 206 -10.44 3.01 10.07
N ALA A 207 -10.96 3.57 11.16
CA ALA A 207 -10.19 3.81 12.36
C ALA A 207 -9.69 2.48 12.97
N ARG A 208 -10.58 1.47 13.11
CA ARG A 208 -10.23 0.15 13.65
C ARG A 208 -9.14 -0.56 12.84
N THR A 209 -9.13 -0.39 11.52
CA THR A 209 -8.14 -1.03 10.63
C THR A 209 -6.85 -0.23 10.46
N THR A 210 -6.80 1.01 10.95
CA THR A 210 -5.66 1.91 10.69
C THR A 210 -5.01 2.53 11.92
N VAL A 211 -5.74 2.64 13.03
CA VAL A 211 -5.27 3.31 14.26
C VAL A 211 -5.30 2.34 15.43
N GLU A 212 -4.24 2.33 16.23
CA GLU A 212 -4.14 1.50 17.43
C GLU A 212 -5.14 1.95 18.49
N PRO A 213 -5.91 1.03 19.10
CA PRO A 213 -6.80 1.35 20.21
C PRO A 213 -6.07 2.09 21.35
N GLY A 214 -6.73 3.07 21.96
CA GLY A 214 -6.13 3.91 23.02
C GLY A 214 -5.32 5.11 22.50
N SER A 215 -5.06 5.20 21.20
CA SER A 215 -4.43 6.39 20.59
C SER A 215 -5.33 7.63 20.73
N LEU A 216 -4.71 8.81 20.70
CA LEU A 216 -5.41 10.08 20.65
C LEU A 216 -5.75 10.43 19.18
N ILE A 217 -7.03 10.42 18.86
CA ILE A 217 -7.50 10.86 17.54
C ILE A 217 -7.96 12.31 17.61
N ARG A 218 -7.42 13.16 16.73
CA ARG A 218 -7.81 14.56 16.53
C ARG A 218 -8.61 14.73 15.26
N THR A 219 -9.74 15.44 15.33
CA THR A 219 -10.63 15.70 14.17
C THR A 219 -11.14 17.15 14.17
N ASP A 220 -11.82 17.55 13.11
CA ASP A 220 -12.46 18.87 12.97
C ASP A 220 -13.73 19.06 13.79
N GLY A 221 -14.19 18.02 14.51
CA GLY A 221 -15.40 18.06 15.35
C GLY A 221 -16.71 17.85 14.58
N ALA A 222 -16.69 17.47 13.30
CA ALA A 222 -17.90 17.05 12.61
C ALA A 222 -18.59 15.90 13.37
N ARG A 223 -19.93 15.89 13.35
CA ARG A 223 -20.75 14.94 14.15
C ARG A 223 -20.38 13.48 13.94
N MET A 224 -20.00 13.11 12.72
CA MET A 224 -19.61 11.74 12.38
C MET A 224 -18.39 11.23 13.16
N PHE A 225 -17.48 12.11 13.57
CA PHE A 225 -16.27 11.71 14.33
C PHE A 225 -16.53 11.44 15.81
N ARG A 226 -17.65 11.90 16.38
CA ARG A 226 -17.95 11.74 17.81
C ARG A 226 -18.05 10.29 18.27
N VAL A 227 -18.38 9.38 17.35
CA VAL A 227 -18.46 7.95 17.61
C VAL A 227 -17.10 7.36 18.04
N LEU A 228 -15.98 7.94 17.65
CA LEU A 228 -14.64 7.46 17.97
C LEU A 228 -14.37 7.39 19.48
N ALA A 229 -14.98 8.28 20.27
CA ALA A 229 -14.87 8.25 21.74
C ALA A 229 -15.46 6.97 22.35
N PHE A 230 -16.43 6.34 21.68
CA PHE A 230 -17.09 5.10 22.11
C PHE A 230 -16.40 3.84 21.56
N GLU A 231 -15.40 4.01 20.70
CA GLU A 231 -14.67 2.93 20.01
C GLU A 231 -13.29 2.65 20.63
N GLY A 232 -13.07 3.10 21.86
CA GLY A 232 -11.82 2.86 22.59
C GLY A 232 -10.67 3.82 22.25
N TYR A 233 -10.96 4.94 21.57
CA TYR A 233 -9.99 5.99 21.28
C TYR A 233 -10.16 7.17 22.22
N LYS A 234 -9.04 7.84 22.54
CA LYS A 234 -9.10 9.19 23.09
C LYS A 234 -9.44 10.14 21.96
N HIS A 235 -10.55 10.87 22.05
CA HIS A 235 -10.99 11.75 20.98
C HIS A 235 -10.93 13.22 21.40
N GLU A 236 -10.15 14.00 20.67
CA GLU A 236 -10.04 15.46 20.79
C GLU A 236 -10.57 16.08 19.49
N TYR A 237 -11.55 16.95 19.60
CA TYR A 237 -12.03 17.68 18.43
C TYR A 237 -11.65 19.17 18.54
N LEU A 238 -11.08 19.67 17.45
CA LEU A 238 -10.74 21.07 17.29
C LEU A 238 -11.93 21.70 16.56
N SER A 239 -12.79 22.38 17.31
CA SER A 239 -14.07 22.90 16.85
C SER A 239 -13.89 23.86 15.66
N GLY A 240 -14.23 23.43 14.45
CA GLY A 240 -14.17 24.23 13.25
C GLY A 240 -15.24 25.33 13.16
N TYR A 241 -16.36 25.19 13.87
CA TYR A 241 -17.48 26.18 13.85
C TYR A 241 -17.27 27.37 14.78
N SER A 242 -16.41 27.25 15.77
CA SER A 242 -16.10 28.27 16.77
C SER A 242 -14.62 28.63 16.85
N ALA A 243 -13.78 27.93 16.04
CA ALA A 243 -12.36 28.23 16.02
C ALA A 243 -12.10 29.48 15.16
N PRO A 244 -11.36 30.45 15.66
CA PRO A 244 -10.97 31.62 14.87
C PRO A 244 -10.01 31.28 13.72
N GLU A 245 -9.51 30.05 13.66
CA GLU A 245 -8.49 29.61 12.71
C GLU A 245 -9.05 28.64 11.67
N PRO A 246 -8.60 28.73 10.38
CA PRO A 246 -9.00 27.83 9.32
C PRO A 246 -8.55 26.37 9.57
N GLY A 247 -9.28 25.38 9.04
CA GLY A 247 -9.02 23.94 9.23
C GLY A 247 -7.58 23.50 8.89
N HIS A 248 -6.91 24.15 7.96
CA HIS A 248 -5.51 23.84 7.65
C HIS A 248 -4.50 24.24 8.75
N VAL A 249 -4.93 25.05 9.71
CA VAL A 249 -4.16 25.41 10.91
C VAL A 249 -4.48 24.46 12.04
N THR A 250 -5.75 24.06 12.18
CA THR A 250 -6.21 23.18 13.25
C THR A 250 -5.87 21.71 13.02
N LEU A 251 -6.01 21.22 11.77
CA LEU A 251 -5.66 19.85 11.33
C LEU A 251 -4.67 19.87 10.16
N PRO A 252 -3.44 20.34 10.37
CA PRO A 252 -2.49 20.57 9.29
C PRO A 252 -2.03 19.28 8.60
N GLY A 253 -2.05 18.13 9.28
CA GLY A 253 -1.61 16.84 8.75
C GLY A 253 -2.47 16.36 7.58
N PRO A 254 -3.76 16.08 7.78
CA PRO A 254 -4.67 15.65 6.72
C PRO A 254 -4.74 16.65 5.57
N HIS A 255 -4.85 17.95 5.84
CA HIS A 255 -4.88 18.98 4.81
C HIS A 255 -3.60 19.00 3.96
N ARG A 256 -2.43 18.82 4.56
CA ARG A 256 -1.15 18.71 3.84
C ARG A 256 -1.11 17.47 2.97
N VAL A 257 -1.54 16.32 3.50
CA VAL A 257 -1.59 15.05 2.77
C VAL A 257 -2.57 15.15 1.61
N ALA A 258 -3.78 15.68 1.82
CA ALA A 258 -4.77 15.91 0.76
C ALA A 258 -4.23 16.79 -0.37
N SER A 259 -3.55 17.89 -0.03
CA SER A 259 -2.92 18.79 -1.02
C SER A 259 -1.85 18.06 -1.85
N LEU A 260 -0.99 17.26 -1.21
CA LEU A 260 0.04 16.49 -1.89
C LEU A 260 -0.56 15.39 -2.77
N LEU A 261 -1.59 14.69 -2.30
CA LEU A 261 -2.32 13.67 -3.06
C LEU A 261 -2.99 14.28 -4.30
N LYS A 262 -3.70 15.39 -4.14
CA LYS A 262 -4.35 16.11 -5.27
C LYS A 262 -3.32 16.54 -6.32
N ARG A 263 -2.17 17.08 -5.88
CA ARG A 263 -1.06 17.47 -6.77
C ARG A 263 -0.46 16.29 -7.51
N TRP A 264 -0.23 15.17 -6.80
CA TRP A 264 0.30 13.95 -7.40
C TRP A 264 -0.67 13.36 -8.43
N ASN A 265 -1.98 13.31 -8.11
CA ASN A 265 -3.01 12.85 -9.04
C ASN A 265 -3.10 13.75 -10.29
N ALA A 266 -3.04 15.06 -10.11
CA ALA A 266 -3.03 16.00 -11.23
C ALA A 266 -1.81 15.80 -12.15
N GLY A 267 -0.60 15.72 -11.55
CA GLY A 267 0.65 15.69 -12.31
C GLY A 267 0.96 14.35 -12.96
N THR A 268 0.60 13.23 -12.32
CA THR A 268 0.94 11.88 -12.82
C THR A 268 -0.21 11.22 -13.56
N HIS A 269 -1.45 11.47 -13.15
CA HIS A 269 -2.64 10.77 -13.65
C HIS A 269 -3.65 11.70 -14.32
N HIS A 270 -3.37 13.02 -14.40
CA HIS A 270 -4.23 14.02 -15.05
C HIS A 270 -5.70 13.97 -14.58
N TYR A 271 -5.93 13.62 -13.31
CA TYR A 271 -7.24 13.38 -12.70
C TYR A 271 -8.07 12.24 -13.35
N ARG A 272 -7.45 11.40 -14.19
CA ARG A 272 -8.10 10.24 -14.84
C ARG A 272 -8.02 9.00 -13.94
N VAL A 273 -8.51 9.13 -12.72
CA VAL A 273 -8.61 8.03 -11.76
C VAL A 273 -10.09 7.78 -11.51
N GLU A 274 -10.55 6.62 -11.95
CA GLU A 274 -11.91 6.16 -11.72
C GLU A 274 -12.10 5.77 -10.26
N ARG A 275 -13.33 5.93 -9.76
CA ARG A 275 -13.66 5.69 -8.35
C ARG A 275 -13.38 4.24 -7.96
N GLU A 276 -13.72 3.30 -8.83
CA GLU A 276 -13.53 1.85 -8.60
C GLU A 276 -12.06 1.49 -8.40
N HIS A 277 -11.13 2.25 -8.98
CA HIS A 277 -9.70 2.00 -8.89
C HIS A 277 -8.96 2.93 -7.94
N LEU A 278 -9.67 3.88 -7.32
CA LEU A 278 -9.03 4.93 -6.52
C LEU A 278 -8.18 4.36 -5.38
N GLN A 279 -8.63 3.28 -4.72
CA GLN A 279 -7.88 2.67 -3.61
C GLN A 279 -6.47 2.25 -4.04
N TYR A 280 -6.29 1.67 -5.22
CA TYR A 280 -4.96 1.30 -5.72
C TYR A 280 -4.00 2.50 -5.81
N TYR A 281 -4.51 3.67 -6.22
CA TYR A 281 -3.71 4.90 -6.27
C TYR A 281 -3.40 5.44 -4.88
N LEU A 282 -4.35 5.33 -3.95
CA LEU A 282 -4.13 5.68 -2.55
C LEU A 282 -3.05 4.79 -1.91
N ASP A 283 -3.03 3.51 -2.26
CA ASP A 283 -2.03 2.53 -1.79
C ASP A 283 -0.63 2.89 -2.29
N GLU A 284 -0.49 3.23 -3.58
CA GLU A 284 0.79 3.72 -4.14
C GLU A 284 1.23 5.02 -3.46
N PHE A 285 0.33 5.99 -3.30
CA PHE A 285 0.64 7.24 -2.63
C PHE A 285 1.09 6.99 -1.18
N THR A 286 0.36 6.17 -0.43
CA THR A 286 0.67 5.78 0.95
C THR A 286 2.04 5.11 1.04
N PHE A 287 2.33 4.14 0.16
CA PHE A 287 3.62 3.45 0.11
C PHE A 287 4.78 4.42 -0.07
N ARG A 288 4.63 5.37 -1.01
CA ARG A 288 5.64 6.40 -1.32
C ARG A 288 5.79 7.41 -0.20
N PHE A 289 4.66 7.90 0.31
CA PHE A 289 4.65 8.91 1.37
C PHE A 289 5.32 8.40 2.64
N ASN A 290 5.00 7.19 3.06
CA ASN A 290 5.57 6.60 4.28
C ASN A 290 7.08 6.32 4.15
N ARG A 291 7.59 6.23 2.92
CA ARG A 291 9.03 6.03 2.63
C ARG A 291 9.71 7.26 2.04
N ARG A 292 9.07 8.43 2.09
CA ARG A 292 9.57 9.67 1.47
C ARG A 292 10.93 10.15 1.98
N ARG A 293 11.31 9.73 3.18
CA ARG A 293 12.60 10.07 3.79
C ARG A 293 13.72 9.07 3.44
N SER A 294 13.39 7.95 2.82
CA SER A 294 14.39 6.98 2.41
C SER A 294 15.25 7.56 1.27
N THR A 295 16.53 7.59 1.48
CA THR A 295 17.54 7.95 0.44
C THR A 295 17.88 6.77 -0.44
N ALA A 296 17.65 5.54 0.04
CA ALA A 296 17.94 4.29 -0.65
C ALA A 296 16.79 3.88 -1.61
N ARG A 297 16.88 4.29 -2.87
CA ARG A 297 15.86 3.92 -3.89
C ARG A 297 15.80 2.43 -4.15
N GLY A 298 16.95 1.76 -4.16
CA GLY A 298 17.02 0.30 -4.29
C GLY A 298 16.29 -0.45 -3.16
N MET A 299 16.23 0.13 -1.95
CA MET A 299 15.45 -0.42 -0.85
C MET A 299 13.94 -0.45 -1.18
N LEU A 300 13.41 0.55 -1.88
CA LEU A 300 12.00 0.55 -2.29
C LEU A 300 11.73 -0.55 -3.31
N PHE A 301 12.63 -0.71 -4.27
CA PHE A 301 12.60 -1.81 -5.25
C PHE A 301 12.61 -3.17 -4.55
N TYR A 302 13.56 -3.38 -3.64
CA TYR A 302 13.66 -4.60 -2.84
C TYR A 302 12.37 -4.90 -2.06
N ARG A 303 11.87 -3.91 -1.32
CA ARG A 303 10.64 -4.07 -0.53
C ARG A 303 9.41 -4.37 -1.40
N LEU A 304 9.29 -3.74 -2.56
CA LEU A 304 8.18 -4.03 -3.46
C LEU A 304 8.28 -5.43 -4.06
N LEU A 305 9.48 -5.89 -4.44
CA LEU A 305 9.68 -7.28 -4.87
C LEU A 305 9.36 -8.28 -3.76
N GLN A 306 9.84 -8.04 -2.54
CA GLN A 306 9.57 -8.89 -1.38
C GLN A 306 8.06 -9.01 -1.10
N GLN A 307 7.33 -7.91 -1.21
CA GLN A 307 5.87 -7.91 -1.09
C GLN A 307 5.20 -8.62 -2.29
N SER A 308 5.72 -8.42 -3.49
CA SER A 308 5.18 -9.01 -4.72
C SER A 308 5.19 -10.54 -4.74
N VAL A 309 6.19 -11.17 -4.14
CA VAL A 309 6.24 -12.65 -4.05
C VAL A 309 5.32 -13.23 -2.98
N ASN A 310 4.86 -12.39 -2.04
CA ASN A 310 3.96 -12.75 -0.95
C ASN A 310 2.52 -12.25 -1.17
N THR A 311 2.24 -11.65 -2.33
CA THR A 311 0.91 -11.16 -2.70
C THR A 311 0.28 -12.13 -3.69
N ASP A 312 -0.97 -12.53 -3.44
CA ASP A 312 -1.74 -13.43 -4.28
C ASP A 312 -1.93 -12.92 -5.70
N PRO A 313 -2.12 -13.84 -6.66
CA PRO A 313 -2.45 -13.49 -8.04
C PRO A 313 -3.66 -12.56 -8.12
N HIS A 314 -3.59 -11.57 -8.99
CA HIS A 314 -4.70 -10.66 -9.27
C HIS A 314 -4.95 -10.61 -10.79
N PRO A 315 -5.86 -11.45 -11.31
CA PRO A 315 -6.17 -11.51 -12.72
C PRO A 315 -6.73 -10.21 -13.26
N LEU A 316 -6.49 -9.91 -14.55
CA LEU A 316 -7.02 -8.71 -15.19
C LEU A 316 -8.55 -8.60 -15.09
N GLN A 317 -9.26 -9.72 -15.17
CA GLN A 317 -10.72 -9.74 -15.05
C GLN A 317 -11.22 -9.22 -13.71
N GLU A 318 -10.51 -9.52 -12.61
CA GLU A 318 -10.84 -8.99 -11.28
C GLU A 318 -10.54 -7.49 -11.19
N LEU A 319 -9.48 -7.03 -11.86
CA LEU A 319 -9.14 -5.61 -11.94
C LEU A 319 -10.20 -4.79 -12.67
N ILE A 320 -10.83 -5.36 -13.69
CA ILE A 320 -11.86 -4.69 -14.49
C ILE A 320 -13.23 -4.77 -13.81
N SER A 321 -13.54 -5.89 -13.12
CA SER A 321 -14.89 -6.20 -12.62
C SER A 321 -15.16 -5.79 -11.17
N ARG A 322 -14.13 -5.45 -10.38
CA ARG A 322 -14.30 -5.18 -8.95
C ARG A 322 -13.54 -3.94 -8.49
N ARG A 323 -14.23 -3.20 -7.64
CA ARG A 323 -13.61 -2.30 -6.67
C ARG A 323 -12.64 -3.13 -5.81
N PRO A 324 -11.37 -2.69 -5.60
CA PRO A 324 -10.52 -3.35 -4.62
C PRO A 324 -11.23 -3.24 -3.28
N GLU A 325 -11.60 -4.37 -2.72
CA GLU A 325 -11.97 -4.43 -1.31
C GLU A 325 -10.78 -3.86 -0.55
N ALA A 326 -11.00 -2.86 0.28
CA ALA A 326 -10.01 -2.46 1.25
C ALA A 326 -9.58 -3.75 1.94
N ASN A 327 -8.28 -4.11 1.90
CA ASN A 327 -7.76 -5.37 2.44
C ASN A 327 -8.24 -5.54 3.88
N VAL A 328 -9.43 -6.10 4.05
CA VAL A 328 -10.06 -6.50 5.31
C VAL A 328 -9.89 -8.01 5.44
N ASP A 329 -8.76 -8.53 5.00
CA ASP A 329 -8.33 -9.85 5.41
C ASP A 329 -7.62 -9.74 6.76
N ASN A 330 -8.39 -9.36 7.75
CA ASN A 330 -8.16 -9.75 9.12
C ASN A 330 -9.44 -10.48 9.56
N ASP A 331 -9.47 -11.79 9.35
CA ASP A 331 -10.15 -12.71 10.25
C ASP A 331 -9.46 -12.63 11.63
N ILE A 332 -9.54 -11.47 12.25
CA ILE A 332 -9.50 -11.41 13.70
C ILE A 332 -10.90 -11.84 14.10
N ASN A 333 -11.03 -13.12 14.48
CA ASN A 333 -12.11 -13.61 15.30
C ASN A 333 -12.15 -12.78 16.60
N LEU A 334 -12.73 -11.59 16.52
CA LEU A 334 -13.14 -10.83 17.69
C LEU A 334 -14.47 -11.46 18.10
N GLU A 335 -14.43 -12.31 19.14
CA GLU A 335 -15.64 -12.70 19.85
C GLU A 335 -16.44 -11.42 20.17
N PRO A 336 -17.75 -11.42 19.96
CA PRO A 336 -18.60 -10.27 20.27
C PRO A 336 -18.47 -9.98 21.77
N ILE A 337 -18.08 -8.76 22.10
CA ILE A 337 -18.13 -8.25 23.48
C ILE A 337 -19.58 -8.40 23.94
N PRO A 338 -19.85 -9.10 25.08
CA PRO A 338 -21.20 -9.30 25.56
C PRO A 338 -21.88 -7.94 25.78
N SER A 339 -23.07 -7.77 25.23
CA SER A 339 -23.91 -6.63 25.40
C SER A 339 -24.27 -6.50 26.89
N ASN A 340 -23.60 -5.61 27.58
CA ASN A 340 -23.97 -5.25 28.94
C ASN A 340 -25.28 -4.44 28.87
N THR A 341 -26.33 -5.04 29.36
CA THR A 341 -27.64 -4.47 29.62
C THR A 341 -27.49 -3.22 30.45
N TYR A 342 -27.75 -2.07 29.87
CA TYR A 342 -28.09 -0.88 30.63
C TYR A 342 -29.59 -0.90 30.90
N SER A 343 -29.95 -1.34 32.15
CA SER A 343 -31.18 -0.97 32.81
C SER A 343 -30.86 0.23 33.69
N GLU A 344 -31.63 1.28 33.48
CA GLU A 344 -32.00 2.33 34.42
C GLU A 344 -30.92 3.10 35.19
N PHE A 345 -30.64 4.33 34.76
CA PHE A 345 -30.92 5.56 35.57
C PHE A 345 -30.84 6.79 34.64
#